data_b02bda3712a18aa035118f3bdd4df8b3
#
_entry.id   b02bda3712a18aa035118f3bdd4df8b3
#
_cell.length_a   1.000
_cell.length_b   1.000
_cell.length_c   1.000
_cell.angle_alpha   90.00
_cell.angle_beta   90.00
_cell.angle_gamma   90.00
#
_symmetry.space_group_name_H-M   'P 1'
#
loop_
_entity.id
_entity.type
_entity.pdbx_description
1 polymer ?
#
loop_
_entity_poly.entity_id
_entity_poly.type
_entity_poly.pdbx_seq_one_letter_code
_entity_poly.pdbx_strand_id
1 'polypeptide(L)'
;MHCDFACLLYSKMVNHLPEGRIVEIITNAVEIEEEFVSDALPMELIGMNSSLMCEYIEFCADRLLHTLGCRCHYKVGNPFEWMEMISLQGKTNFFEKRVGEYTKSGVGVDCADKTFALDASF
;
A
#
# COMPACT_ATOMS: atom_id res chain seq x y z
N MET A 1 -3.70 -2.80 -6.89
CA MET A 1 -4.10 -3.60 -8.07
C MET A 1 -5.55 -4.08 -7.99
N HIS A 2 -5.99 -4.88 -7.01
CA HIS A 2 -7.40 -5.34 -6.91
C HIS A 2 -8.38 -4.19 -6.69
N CYS A 3 -8.07 -3.26 -5.80
CA CYS A 3 -8.88 -2.07 -5.53
C CYS A 3 -9.01 -1.18 -6.78
N ASP A 4 -7.90 -0.92 -7.47
CA ASP A 4 -7.89 -0.08 -8.68
C ASP A 4 -8.72 -0.73 -9.80
N PHE A 5 -8.63 -2.06 -9.93
CA PHE A 5 -9.44 -2.81 -10.88
C PHE A 5 -10.93 -2.75 -10.54
N ALA A 6 -11.29 -2.89 -9.27
CA ALA A 6 -12.68 -2.76 -8.82
C ALA A 6 -13.23 -1.35 -9.08
N CYS A 7 -12.45 -0.31 -8.81
CA CYS A 7 -12.83 1.07 -9.13
C CYS A 7 -12.99 1.29 -10.64
N LEU A 8 -12.11 0.70 -11.45
CA LEU A 8 -12.24 0.74 -12.91
C LEU A 8 -13.51 0.03 -13.39
N LEU A 9 -13.82 -1.15 -12.85
CA LEU A 9 -15.08 -1.85 -13.17
C LEU A 9 -16.28 -1.00 -12.78
N TYR A 10 -16.29 -0.44 -11.58
CA TYR A 10 -17.35 0.44 -11.12
C TYR A 10 -17.55 1.63 -12.06
N SER A 11 -16.47 2.26 -12.52
CA SER A 11 -16.54 3.39 -13.48
C SER A 11 -17.15 3.01 -14.84
N LYS A 12 -17.16 1.72 -15.20
CA LYS A 12 -17.75 1.20 -16.45
C LYS A 12 -19.19 0.73 -16.29
N MET A 13 -19.71 0.66 -15.07
CA MET A 13 -21.10 0.30 -14.83
C MET A 13 -22.03 1.40 -15.33
N VAL A 14 -23.16 1.01 -15.89
CA VAL A 14 -24.20 1.95 -16.38
C VAL A 14 -24.99 2.54 -15.21
N ASN A 15 -25.26 1.73 -14.19
CA ASN A 15 -26.02 2.13 -13.01
C ASN A 15 -25.09 2.29 -11.83
N HIS A 16 -24.84 3.52 -11.42
CA HIS A 16 -24.07 3.83 -10.23
C HIS A 16 -24.98 3.96 -9.00
N LEU A 17 -24.46 3.58 -7.85
CA LEU A 17 -25.12 3.82 -6.58
C LEU A 17 -25.10 5.32 -6.24
N PRO A 18 -26.10 5.83 -5.50
CA PRO A 18 -26.06 7.19 -4.99
C PRO A 18 -24.88 7.35 -4.01
N GLU A 19 -24.26 8.53 -4.01
CA GLU A 19 -23.08 8.84 -3.17
C GLU A 19 -23.28 8.47 -1.70
N GLY A 20 -24.46 8.79 -1.14
CA GLY A 20 -24.76 8.47 0.26
C GLY A 20 -24.71 6.97 0.57
N ARG A 21 -25.12 6.13 -0.40
CA ARG A 21 -25.07 4.68 -0.20
C ARG A 21 -23.63 4.15 -0.28
N ILE A 22 -22.81 4.74 -1.13
CA ILE A 22 -21.37 4.39 -1.23
C ILE A 22 -20.67 4.75 0.08
N VAL A 23 -20.90 5.97 0.58
CA VAL A 23 -20.32 6.43 1.86
C VAL A 23 -20.75 5.51 3.01
N GLU A 24 -22.03 5.15 3.08
CA GLU A 24 -22.55 4.24 4.11
C GLU A 24 -21.87 2.86 4.07
N ILE A 25 -21.70 2.28 2.89
CA ILE A 25 -21.02 0.98 2.74
C ILE A 25 -19.56 1.07 3.21
N ILE A 26 -18.86 2.13 2.83
CA ILE A 26 -17.44 2.31 3.18
C ILE A 26 -17.28 2.62 4.66
N THR A 27 -18.11 3.45 5.26
CA THR A 27 -18.06 3.74 6.71
C THR A 27 -18.33 2.49 7.55
N ASN A 28 -19.31 1.69 7.18
CA ASN A 28 -19.56 0.41 7.85
C ASN A 28 -18.37 -0.55 7.75
N ALA A 29 -17.69 -0.58 6.60
CA ALA A 29 -16.48 -1.38 6.43
C ALA A 29 -15.33 -0.87 7.30
N VAL A 30 -15.16 0.45 7.41
CA VAL A 30 -14.14 1.07 8.29
C VAL A 30 -14.38 0.69 9.75
N GLU A 31 -15.62 0.79 10.25
CA GLU A 31 -15.96 0.42 11.63
C GLU A 31 -15.56 -1.05 11.94
N ILE A 32 -15.83 -1.96 11.01
CA ILE A 32 -15.47 -3.39 11.17
C ILE A 32 -13.94 -3.57 11.19
N GLU A 33 -13.22 -2.89 10.32
CA GLU A 33 -11.76 -2.96 10.25
C GLU A 33 -11.09 -2.33 11.49
N GLU A 34 -11.63 -1.24 12.01
CA GLU A 34 -11.15 -0.61 13.25
C GLU A 34 -11.36 -1.51 14.47
N GLU A 35 -12.53 -2.15 14.59
CA GLU A 35 -12.80 -3.15 15.62
C GLU A 35 -11.79 -4.30 15.53
N PHE A 36 -11.59 -4.84 14.33
CA PHE A 36 -10.62 -5.91 14.09
C PHE A 36 -9.19 -5.52 14.50
N VAL A 37 -8.73 -4.34 14.09
CA VAL A 37 -7.37 -3.86 14.41
C VAL A 37 -7.21 -3.60 15.90
N SER A 38 -8.22 -3.05 16.56
CA SER A 38 -8.20 -2.79 18.00
C SER A 38 -8.11 -4.09 18.81
N ASP A 39 -8.79 -5.12 18.37
CA ASP A 39 -8.74 -6.45 18.99
C ASP A 39 -7.43 -7.19 18.68
N ALA A 40 -6.92 -7.05 17.47
CA ALA A 40 -5.69 -7.72 17.02
C ALA A 40 -4.41 -7.09 17.61
N LEU A 41 -4.44 -5.80 17.95
CA LEU A 41 -3.30 -5.04 18.48
C LEU A 41 -3.59 -4.50 19.91
N PRO A 42 -3.74 -5.38 20.89
CA PRO A 42 -4.05 -4.96 22.28
C PRO A 42 -2.88 -4.27 22.97
N MET A 43 -1.67 -4.34 22.40
CA MET A 43 -0.44 -3.74 22.92
C MET A 43 0.15 -2.76 21.92
N GLU A 44 0.63 -1.61 22.43
CA GLU A 44 1.36 -0.65 21.61
C GLU A 44 2.72 -1.22 21.22
N LEU A 45 2.89 -1.57 19.95
CA LEU A 45 4.16 -1.90 19.36
C LEU A 45 4.87 -0.63 18.87
N ILE A 46 6.20 -0.62 18.97
CA ILE A 46 7.01 0.50 18.48
C ILE A 46 6.76 0.69 16.97
N GLY A 47 6.18 1.83 16.60
CA GLY A 47 5.87 2.21 15.22
C GLY A 47 4.59 1.61 14.63
N MET A 48 3.86 0.78 15.39
CA MET A 48 2.58 0.23 14.96
C MET A 48 1.67 0.07 16.19
N ASN A 49 0.72 0.98 16.33
CA ASN A 49 -0.31 0.91 17.36
C ASN A 49 -1.71 0.93 16.73
N SER A 50 -2.70 0.52 17.47
CA SER A 50 -4.09 0.46 17.00
C SER A 50 -4.61 1.83 16.54
N SER A 51 -4.26 2.89 17.26
CA SER A 51 -4.70 4.26 16.92
C SER A 51 -4.19 4.72 15.56
N LEU A 52 -2.89 4.57 15.29
CA LEU A 52 -2.30 4.93 14.00
C LEU A 52 -2.83 4.03 12.87
N MET A 53 -3.12 2.76 13.17
CA MET A 53 -3.73 1.85 12.19
C MET A 53 -5.16 2.27 11.86
N CYS A 54 -5.96 2.71 12.83
CA CYS A 54 -7.30 3.25 12.59
C CYS A 54 -7.23 4.51 11.71
N GLU A 55 -6.36 5.47 12.01
CA GLU A 55 -6.14 6.63 11.15
C GLU A 55 -5.72 6.24 9.71
N TYR A 56 -4.92 5.20 9.58
CA TYR A 56 -4.53 4.70 8.26
C TYR A 56 -5.69 4.05 7.51
N ILE A 57 -6.58 3.34 8.20
CA ILE A 57 -7.80 2.76 7.62
C ILE A 57 -8.72 3.88 7.12
N GLU A 58 -8.94 4.92 7.93
CA GLU A 58 -9.71 6.11 7.54
C GLU A 58 -9.11 6.83 6.33
N PHE A 59 -7.77 6.98 6.30
CA PHE A 59 -7.06 7.54 5.16
C PHE A 59 -7.27 6.71 3.88
N CYS A 60 -7.18 5.38 3.98
CA CYS A 60 -7.43 4.48 2.86
C CYS A 60 -8.88 4.56 2.37
N ALA A 61 -9.84 4.70 3.29
CA ALA A 61 -11.25 4.87 2.97
C ALA A 61 -11.51 6.18 2.19
N ASP A 62 -10.91 7.29 2.61
CA ASP A 62 -11.01 8.57 1.90
C ASP A 62 -10.39 8.51 0.51
N ARG A 63 -9.25 7.83 0.37
CA ARG A 63 -8.63 7.59 -0.93
C ARG A 63 -9.53 6.78 -1.85
N LEU A 64 -10.21 5.76 -1.32
CA LEU A 64 -11.18 4.96 -2.05
C LEU A 64 -12.39 5.78 -2.47
N LEU A 65 -12.98 6.56 -1.55
CA LEU A 65 -14.08 7.46 -1.84
C LEU A 65 -13.73 8.45 -2.96
N HIS A 66 -12.55 9.06 -2.89
CA HIS A 66 -12.07 9.97 -3.94
C HIS A 66 -11.94 9.26 -5.30
N THR A 67 -11.44 8.03 -5.32
CA THR A 67 -11.30 7.24 -6.57
C THR A 67 -12.67 6.87 -7.16
N LEU A 68 -13.68 6.69 -6.33
CA LEU A 68 -15.08 6.45 -6.74
C LEU A 68 -15.82 7.73 -7.14
N GLY A 69 -15.19 8.90 -7.01
CA GLY A 69 -15.78 10.20 -7.34
C GLY A 69 -16.66 10.80 -6.23
N CYS A 70 -16.56 10.26 -5.01
CA CYS A 70 -17.28 10.75 -3.83
C CYS A 70 -16.40 11.74 -3.04
N ARG A 71 -17.03 12.50 -2.14
CA ARG A 71 -16.31 13.39 -1.23
C ARG A 71 -15.64 12.60 -0.10
N CYS A 72 -14.47 13.06 0.32
CA CYS A 72 -13.78 12.51 1.49
C CYS A 72 -14.63 12.72 2.75
N HIS A 73 -14.71 11.68 3.56
CA HIS A 73 -15.54 11.67 4.78
C HIS A 73 -14.70 11.99 6.02
N TYR A 74 -13.57 11.34 6.23
CA TYR A 74 -12.72 11.44 7.42
C TYR A 74 -11.77 12.63 7.39
N LYS A 75 -11.20 12.94 6.23
CA LYS A 75 -10.24 14.03 5.98
C LYS A 75 -8.98 13.95 6.83
N VAL A 76 -8.49 12.75 7.02
CA VAL A 76 -7.25 12.45 7.75
C VAL A 76 -6.07 12.35 6.78
N GLY A 77 -4.87 12.70 7.30
CA GLY A 77 -3.61 12.49 6.58
C GLY A 77 -3.08 11.07 6.76
N ASN A 78 -2.09 10.69 5.96
CA ASN A 78 -1.43 9.40 6.11
C ASN A 78 -0.51 9.44 7.35
N PRO A 79 -0.77 8.64 8.39
CA PRO A 79 0.07 8.60 9.59
C PRO A 79 1.40 7.84 9.34
N PHE A 80 1.51 7.09 8.25
CA PHE A 80 2.69 6.30 7.89
C PHE A 80 3.33 6.79 6.60
N GLU A 81 4.23 7.74 6.68
CA GLU A 81 4.96 8.27 5.50
C GLU A 81 5.68 7.16 4.71
N TRP A 82 6.23 6.16 5.41
CA TRP A 82 6.89 5.03 4.79
C TRP A 82 5.96 4.14 3.95
N MET A 83 4.66 4.09 4.27
CA MET A 83 3.66 3.37 3.47
C MET A 83 3.43 4.05 2.10
N GLU A 84 3.60 5.36 2.00
CA GLU A 84 3.55 6.05 0.70
C GLU A 84 4.73 5.67 -0.19
N MET A 85 5.91 5.51 0.39
CA MET A 85 7.11 5.07 -0.36
C MET A 85 6.91 3.66 -0.93
N ILE A 86 6.31 2.75 -0.18
CA ILE A 86 5.94 1.41 -0.66
C ILE A 86 4.88 1.52 -1.78
N SER A 87 3.90 2.41 -1.64
CA SER A 87 2.87 2.65 -2.65
C SER A 87 3.45 3.20 -3.95
N LEU A 88 4.46 4.06 -3.89
CA LEU A 88 5.17 4.57 -5.06
C LEU A 88 5.98 3.47 -5.77
N GLN A 89 6.62 2.61 -5.01
CA GLN A 89 7.31 1.41 -5.55
C GLN A 89 6.33 0.35 -6.07
N GLY A 90 5.15 0.24 -5.48
CA GLY A 90 4.08 -0.65 -5.91
C GLY A 90 3.37 -0.22 -7.19
N LYS A 91 3.58 1.02 -7.65
CA LYS A 91 3.11 1.50 -8.97
C LYS A 91 3.93 0.91 -10.12
N THR A 92 5.15 0.47 -9.89
CA THR A 92 5.90 -0.36 -10.81
C THR A 92 5.53 -1.81 -10.55
N ASN A 93 4.81 -2.41 -11.50
CA ASN A 93 4.45 -3.82 -11.46
C ASN A 93 5.73 -4.64 -11.30
N PHE A 94 5.76 -5.60 -10.36
CA PHE A 94 6.91 -6.48 -10.15
C PHE A 94 7.38 -7.14 -11.46
N PHE A 95 6.44 -7.47 -12.34
CA PHE A 95 6.71 -8.04 -13.65
C PHE A 95 7.17 -7.03 -14.72
N GLU A 96 6.98 -5.73 -14.47
CA GLU A 96 7.43 -4.63 -15.33
C GLU A 96 8.78 -4.08 -14.91
N LYS A 97 9.29 -4.47 -13.73
CA LYS A 97 10.67 -4.19 -13.36
C LYS A 97 11.58 -4.82 -14.40
N ARG A 98 12.24 -3.98 -15.16
CA ARG A 98 13.20 -4.44 -16.18
C ARG A 98 14.25 -5.32 -15.53
N VAL A 99 14.63 -6.40 -16.22
CA VAL A 99 15.66 -7.37 -15.79
C VAL A 99 16.96 -6.69 -15.34
N GLY A 100 17.26 -5.46 -15.79
CA GLY A 100 18.41 -4.65 -15.38
C GLY A 100 18.35 -4.14 -13.93
N GLU A 101 17.19 -4.12 -13.27
CA GLU A 101 17.07 -3.78 -11.85
C GLU A 101 17.39 -4.97 -10.94
N TYR A 102 17.38 -6.17 -11.48
CA TYR A 102 17.82 -7.41 -10.84
C TYR A 102 19.18 -7.81 -11.39
N THR A 103 20.23 -7.10 -11.03
CA THR A 103 21.59 -7.55 -11.34
C THR A 103 21.88 -8.77 -10.49
N LYS A 104 21.96 -9.95 -11.12
CA LYS A 104 22.45 -11.14 -10.43
C LYS A 104 23.86 -10.81 -9.92
N SER A 105 24.11 -11.08 -8.63
CA SER A 105 25.44 -10.96 -8.05
C SER A 105 26.45 -11.67 -8.95
N GLY A 106 27.41 -10.92 -9.49
CA GLY A 106 28.45 -11.44 -10.36
C GLY A 106 28.19 -11.36 -11.87
N VAL A 107 27.06 -10.80 -12.34
CA VAL A 107 26.84 -10.50 -13.75
C VAL A 107 27.31 -9.09 -14.04
N GLY A 108 28.28 -8.94 -14.94
CA GLY A 108 28.89 -7.65 -15.30
C GLY A 108 30.17 -7.30 -14.54
N VAL A 109 30.66 -8.19 -13.67
CA VAL A 109 31.98 -8.10 -13.07
C VAL A 109 32.94 -8.90 -13.94
N ASP A 110 33.98 -8.27 -14.48
CA ASP A 110 35.03 -8.97 -15.24
C ASP A 110 35.59 -10.11 -14.41
N CYS A 111 35.94 -11.21 -15.11
CA CYS A 111 36.49 -12.42 -14.48
C CYS A 111 37.76 -12.15 -13.66
N ALA A 112 38.44 -11.02 -13.89
CA ALA A 112 39.62 -10.59 -13.13
C ALA A 112 39.29 -10.21 -11.67
N ASP A 113 38.10 -9.72 -11.40
CA ASP A 113 37.68 -9.33 -10.04
C ASP A 113 37.14 -10.50 -9.19
N LYS A 114 37.10 -11.70 -9.77
CA LYS A 114 36.61 -12.90 -9.05
C LYS A 114 37.73 -13.75 -8.47
N THR A 115 38.99 -13.36 -8.65
CA THR A 115 40.13 -14.05 -8.02
C THR A 115 40.15 -13.75 -6.53
N PHE A 116 39.73 -14.74 -5.76
CA PHE A 116 39.90 -14.73 -4.32
C PHE A 116 41.40 -14.86 -4.01
N ALA A 117 42.03 -13.77 -3.59
CA ALA A 117 43.41 -13.81 -3.13
C ALA A 117 43.42 -14.44 -1.73
N LEU A 118 44.01 -15.61 -1.60
CA LEU A 118 44.20 -16.33 -0.32
C LEU A 118 45.15 -15.62 0.65
N ASP A 119 45.84 -14.58 0.17
CA ASP A 119 46.90 -13.86 0.90
C ASP A 119 46.42 -12.46 1.37
N ALA A 120 45.11 -12.18 1.33
CA ALA A 120 44.59 -10.94 1.86
C ALA A 120 44.73 -10.95 3.39
N SER A 121 45.76 -10.29 3.91
CA SER A 121 45.90 -10.00 5.34
C SER A 121 44.84 -8.97 5.74
N PHE A 122 44.02 -9.31 6.73
CA PHE A 122 43.05 -8.42 7.37
C PHE A 122 43.71 -7.42 8.27
#